data_84352bd7c2ae9fe3443f7d728f7a5deb
#
_entry.id   84352bd7c2ae9fe3443f7d728f7a5deb
#
_cell.length_a   1.000
_cell.length_b   1.000
_cell.length_c   1.000
_cell.angle_alpha   90.00
_cell.angle_beta   90.00
_cell.angle_gamma   90.00
#
_symmetry.space_group_name_H-M   'P 1'
#
loop_
_entity.id
_entity.type
_entity.pdbx_description
1 polymer ?
#
loop_
_entity_poly.entity_id
_entity_poly.type
_entity_poly.pdbx_seq_one_letter_code
_entity_poly.pdbx_strand_id
1 'polypeptide(L)' 'SSQFLTCSGRLNFDLVQKALMANIGVLIGVGAPTSLAIDLANKFDMTLVGFVKEDSFNIYSNSERIIIKN' A
#
# COMPACT_ATOMS: atom_id res chain seq x y z
N SER A 1 5.81 3.85 12.05
CA SER A 1 5.33 5.17 11.65
C SER A 1 3.85 5.14 11.35
N SER A 2 3.16 6.19 11.69
CA SER A 2 1.73 6.31 11.44
C SER A 2 1.43 7.11 10.18
N GLN A 3 2.45 7.49 9.44
CA GLN A 3 2.27 8.29 8.24
C GLN A 3 1.78 7.43 7.07
N PHE A 4 1.05 8.05 6.19
CA PHE A 4 0.60 7.39 4.98
C PHE A 4 0.77 8.32 3.79
N LEU A 5 0.82 7.73 2.60
CA LEU A 5 1.00 8.46 1.36
C LEU A 5 0.00 7.96 0.33
N THR A 6 -0.63 8.87 -0.38
CA THR A 6 -1.54 8.52 -1.47
C THR A 6 -0.90 8.84 -2.81
N CYS A 7 -1.15 7.96 -3.78
CA CYS A 7 -0.62 8.12 -5.13
C CYS A 7 -1.76 8.05 -6.14
N SER A 8 -1.64 8.81 -7.21
CA SER A 8 -2.66 8.80 -8.25
C SER A 8 -2.49 7.65 -9.24
N GLY A 9 -1.41 6.88 -9.12
CA GLY A 9 -1.14 5.76 -10.01
C GLY A 9 -1.04 4.44 -9.27
N ARG A 10 -0.64 3.39 -9.99
CA ARG A 10 -0.47 2.07 -9.43
C ARG A 10 0.76 2.02 -8.53
N LEU A 11 0.66 1.20 -7.50
CA LEU A 11 1.79 0.96 -6.62
C LEU A 11 2.75 -0.02 -7.28
N ASN A 12 4.03 0.31 -7.28
CA ASN A 12 5.05 -0.57 -7.84
C ASN A 12 6.23 -0.64 -6.88
N PHE A 13 7.21 -1.48 -7.23
CA PHE A 13 8.36 -1.73 -6.38
C PHE A 13 9.11 -0.44 -6.04
N ASP A 14 9.35 0.40 -7.05
CA ASP A 14 10.07 1.65 -6.87
C ASP A 14 9.39 2.55 -5.86
N LEU A 15 8.08 2.67 -5.97
CA LEU A 15 7.31 3.53 -5.11
C LEU A 15 7.32 3.03 -3.67
N VAL A 16 7.17 1.72 -3.50
CA VAL A 16 7.23 1.12 -2.17
C VAL A 16 8.60 1.35 -1.56
N GLN A 17 9.66 1.18 -2.35
CA GLN A 17 11.02 1.38 -1.87
C GLN A 17 11.23 2.82 -1.39
N LYS A 18 10.76 3.78 -2.17
CA LYS A 18 10.88 5.19 -1.79
C LYS A 18 10.08 5.51 -0.55
N ALA A 19 8.90 4.94 -0.44
CA ALA A 19 8.07 5.14 0.75
C ALA A 19 8.72 4.57 1.99
N LEU A 20 9.35 3.40 1.86
CA LEU A 20 10.08 2.82 2.98
C LEU A 20 11.21 3.73 3.45
N MET A 21 11.93 4.32 2.50
CA MET A 21 13.03 5.22 2.84
C MET A 21 12.51 6.49 3.50
N ALA A 22 11.29 6.89 3.20
CA ALA A 22 10.67 8.04 3.81
C ALA A 22 9.94 7.70 5.11
N ASN A 23 10.05 6.45 5.54
CA ASN A 23 9.44 5.99 6.79
C ASN A 23 7.92 6.06 6.78
N ILE A 24 7.33 5.74 5.64
CA ILE A 24 5.89 5.73 5.47
C ILE A 24 5.36 4.33 5.73
N GLY A 25 4.35 4.22 6.59
CA GLY A 25 3.82 2.92 6.98
C GLY A 25 2.64 2.43 6.13
N VAL A 26 1.96 3.34 5.43
CA VAL A 26 0.80 2.99 4.62
C VAL A 26 0.91 3.68 3.28
N LEU A 27 0.78 2.93 2.20
CA LEU A 27 0.87 3.47 0.85
C LEU A 27 -0.42 3.13 0.11
N ILE A 28 -1.07 4.16 -0.43
CA ILE A 28 -2.37 4.03 -1.06
C ILE A 28 -2.25 4.42 -2.53
N GLY A 29 -2.73 3.54 -3.40
CA GLY A 29 -2.67 3.79 -4.84
C GLY A 29 -3.93 3.32 -5.54
N VAL A 30 -3.87 3.27 -6.86
CA VAL A 30 -5.01 2.90 -7.71
C VAL A 30 -4.78 1.48 -8.24
N GLY A 31 -5.81 0.65 -8.15
CA GLY A 31 -5.75 -0.70 -8.68
C GLY A 31 -4.84 -1.61 -7.87
N ALA A 32 -4.51 -2.75 -8.45
CA ALA A 32 -3.69 -3.74 -7.77
C ALA A 32 -2.21 -3.40 -7.91
N PRO A 33 -1.45 -3.48 -6.82
CA PRO A 33 0.00 -3.30 -6.91
C PRO A 33 0.65 -4.49 -7.60
N THR A 34 1.92 -4.31 -7.99
CA THR A 34 2.66 -5.41 -8.58
C THR A 34 3.03 -6.43 -7.50
N SER A 35 3.31 -7.66 -7.94
CA SER A 35 3.72 -8.71 -7.00
C SER A 35 4.97 -8.33 -6.22
N LEU A 36 5.93 -7.72 -6.90
CA LEU A 36 7.16 -7.30 -6.24
C LEU A 36 6.90 -6.23 -5.19
N ALA A 37 5.95 -5.33 -5.46
CA ALA A 37 5.60 -4.31 -4.49
C ALA A 37 4.99 -4.94 -3.24
N ILE A 38 4.12 -5.92 -3.44
CA ILE A 38 3.48 -6.62 -2.32
C ILE A 38 4.52 -7.36 -1.49
N ASP A 39 5.44 -8.05 -2.16
CA ASP A 39 6.48 -8.78 -1.45
C ASP A 39 7.36 -7.86 -0.62
N LEU A 40 7.75 -6.74 -1.19
CA LEU A 40 8.60 -5.79 -0.49
C LEU A 40 7.86 -5.19 0.72
N ALA A 41 6.60 -4.85 0.52
CA ALA A 41 5.81 -4.26 1.60
C ALA A 41 5.63 -5.24 2.76
N ASN A 42 5.36 -6.51 2.44
CA ASN A 42 5.23 -7.52 3.49
C ASN A 42 6.54 -7.72 4.24
N LYS A 43 7.65 -7.67 3.53
CA LYS A 43 8.96 -7.89 4.13
C LYS A 43 9.28 -6.81 5.16
N PHE A 44 8.84 -5.60 4.91
CA PHE A 44 9.16 -4.47 5.79
C PHE A 44 7.94 -3.94 6.54
N ASP A 45 6.89 -4.73 6.60
CA ASP A 45 5.73 -4.42 7.42
C ASP A 45 5.00 -3.14 6.99
N MET A 46 4.98 -2.88 5.69
CA MET A 46 4.25 -1.76 5.12
C MET A 46 2.89 -2.21 4.63
N THR A 47 1.88 -1.38 4.80
CA THR A 47 0.53 -1.67 4.34
C THR A 47 0.30 -1.06 2.97
N LEU A 48 -0.16 -1.86 2.02
CA LEU A 48 -0.52 -1.39 0.68
C LEU A 48 -2.03 -1.45 0.52
N VAL A 49 -2.59 -0.35 0.05
CA VAL A 49 -4.02 -0.24 -0.20
C VAL A 49 -4.23 0.17 -1.65
N GLY A 50 -5.08 -0.55 -2.37
CA GLY A 50 -5.41 -0.21 -3.74
C GLY A 50 -6.87 0.11 -3.91
N PHE A 51 -7.17 1.27 -4.47
CA PHE A 51 -8.55 1.66 -4.75
C PHE A 51 -8.98 1.08 -6.10
N VAL A 52 -10.16 0.47 -6.11
CA VAL A 52 -10.74 -0.06 -7.33
C VAL A 52 -11.76 0.92 -7.87
N LYS A 53 -12.56 1.48 -6.97
CA LYS A 53 -13.57 2.47 -7.29
C LYS A 53 -13.58 3.51 -6.18
N GLU A 54 -14.45 4.50 -6.32
CA GLU A 54 -14.56 5.56 -5.33
C GLU A 54 -14.78 5.05 -3.91
N ASP A 55 -15.58 4.01 -3.78
CA ASP A 55 -15.97 3.50 -2.47
C ASP A 55 -15.50 2.08 -2.21
N SER A 56 -14.56 1.59 -3.03
CA SER A 56 -14.05 0.22 -2.88
C SER A 56 -12.53 0.22 -2.88
N PHE A 57 -11.96 -0.54 -1.97
CA PHE A 57 -10.51 -0.70 -1.95
C PHE A 57 -10.16 -2.06 -1.37
N ASN A 58 -8.94 -2.50 -1.63
CA ASN A 58 -8.41 -3.75 -1.11
C ASN A 58 -7.10 -3.49 -0.41
N ILE A 59 -6.84 -4.30 0.60
CA ILE A 59 -5.55 -4.26 1.29
C ILE A 59 -4.75 -5.46 0.83
N TYR A 60 -3.51 -5.21 0.39
CA TYR A 60 -2.67 -6.22 -0.22
C TYR A 60 -1.53 -6.70 0.67
N SER A 61 -1.27 -5.98 1.76
CA SER A 61 -0.23 -6.40 2.70
C SER A 61 -0.57 -5.85 4.07
N ASN A 62 -0.19 -6.58 5.12
CA ASN A 62 -0.42 -6.16 6.50
C ASN A 62 -1.86 -5.76 6.78
N SER A 63 -2.79 -6.58 6.32
CA SER A 63 -4.21 -6.24 6.45
C SER A 63 -4.66 -6.16 7.91
N GLU A 64 -3.95 -6.80 8.82
CA GLU A 64 -4.33 -6.72 10.22
C GLU A 64 -4.07 -5.35 10.83
N ARG A 65 -3.34 -4.49 10.14
CA ARG A 65 -3.06 -3.14 10.62
C ARG A 65 -4.23 -2.21 10.41
N ILE A 66 -5.10 -2.53 9.47
CA ILE A 66 -6.26 -1.71 9.13
C ILE A 66 -7.49 -2.59 9.16
N ILE A 67 -8.52 -2.13 9.83
CA ILE A 67 -9.78 -2.86 9.88
C ILE A 67 -10.67 -2.34 8.76
N ILE A 68 -11.06 -3.24 7.88
CA ILE A 68 -11.85 -2.88 6.71
C ILE A 68 -13.24 -3.49 6.80
N LYS A 69 -14.20 -2.71 6.40
CA LYS A 69 -15.57 -3.16 6.23
C LYS A 69 -15.96 -3.02 4.78
N ASN A 70 -16.10 -4.11 4.11
CA ASN A 70 -16.53 -4.09 2.71
C ASN A 70 -17.99 -4.35 2.60
#